data_b3206b69c86125a35fb90d5a7df53b98
#
_entry.id   b3206b69c86125a35fb90d5a7df53b98
#
_cell.length_a   1.000
_cell.length_b   1.000
_cell.length_c   1.000
_cell.angle_alpha   90.00
_cell.angle_beta   90.00
_cell.angle_gamma   90.00
#
_symmetry.space_group_name_H-M   'P 1'
#
loop_
_entity.id
_entity.type
_entity.pdbx_description
1 polymer ?
#
loop_
_entity_poly.entity_id
_entity_poly.type
_entity_poly.pdbx_seq_one_letter_code
_entity_poly.pdbx_strand_id
1 'polypeptide(L)' 'MKVSQEEFQNMKEEIVKDMIARLMDERGISMHEAFDIVYTSNLFEKLNDPKTGLFFQSSGYVYSFLMDELSKS' A
#
# COMPACT_ATOMS: atom_id res chain seq x y z
N MET A 1 -2.54 -7.96 -20.42
CA MET A 1 -2.66 -6.53 -20.68
C MET A 1 -1.43 -5.80 -20.15
N LYS A 2 -0.85 -4.97 -20.99
CA LYS A 2 0.31 -4.18 -20.57
C LYS A 2 -0.14 -2.82 -20.05
N VAL A 3 0.30 -2.47 -18.85
CA VAL A 3 0.15 -1.11 -18.35
C VAL A 3 1.46 -0.38 -18.55
N SER A 4 1.37 0.90 -18.89
CA SER A 4 2.57 1.72 -18.99
C SER A 4 3.17 1.91 -17.60
N GLN A 5 4.45 2.27 -17.57
CA GLN A 5 5.11 2.54 -16.30
C GLN A 5 4.44 3.70 -15.56
N GLU A 6 3.97 4.69 -16.30
CA GLU A 6 3.27 5.83 -15.72
C GLU A 6 1.95 5.40 -15.08
N GLU A 7 1.18 4.56 -15.76
CA GLU A 7 -0.08 4.03 -15.22
C GLU A 7 0.18 3.20 -13.97
N PHE A 8 1.21 2.36 -13.99
CA PHE A 8 1.60 1.56 -12.83
C PHE A 8 1.91 2.46 -11.63
N GLN A 9 2.70 3.51 -11.83
CA GLN A 9 3.05 4.44 -10.76
C GLN A 9 1.82 5.13 -10.20
N ASN A 10 0.93 5.58 -11.08
CA ASN A 10 -0.30 6.27 -10.66
C ASN A 10 -1.20 5.35 -9.84
N MET A 11 -1.39 4.12 -10.29
CA MET A 11 -2.23 3.15 -9.59
C MET A 11 -1.64 2.79 -8.22
N LYS A 12 -0.33 2.60 -8.18
CA LYS A 12 0.37 2.28 -6.94
C LYS A 12 0.25 3.45 -5.94
N GLU A 13 0.43 4.68 -6.41
CA GLU A 13 0.34 5.86 -5.56
C GLU A 13 -1.06 6.04 -4.96
N GLU A 14 -2.10 5.75 -5.73
CA GLU A 14 -3.46 5.82 -5.23
C GLU A 14 -3.68 4.83 -4.08
N ILE A 15 -3.16 3.61 -4.24
CA ILE A 15 -3.26 2.60 -3.20
C ILE A 15 -2.49 3.05 -1.95
N VAL A 16 -1.28 3.57 -2.13
CA VAL A 16 -0.45 4.02 -1.01
C VAL A 16 -1.13 5.16 -0.25
N LYS A 17 -1.67 6.14 -0.97
CA LYS A 17 -2.39 7.26 -0.36
C LYS A 17 -3.56 6.77 0.49
N ASP A 18 -4.32 5.83 -0.04
CA ASP A 18 -5.48 5.30 0.67
C ASP A 18 -5.06 4.51 1.92
N MET A 19 -3.98 3.73 1.81
CA MET A 19 -3.47 3.00 2.96
C MET A 19 -3.00 3.94 4.07
N ILE A 20 -2.32 5.02 3.70
CA ILE A 20 -1.86 6.02 4.66
C ILE A 20 -3.06 6.65 5.37
N ALA A 21 -4.09 7.04 4.59
CA ALA A 21 -5.29 7.64 5.15
C ALA A 21 -5.98 6.70 6.14
N ARG A 22 -6.08 5.41 5.79
CA ARG A 22 -6.71 4.41 6.65
C ARG A 22 -5.92 4.21 7.94
N LEU A 23 -4.59 4.18 7.86
CA LEU A 23 -3.74 4.05 9.05
C LEU A 23 -3.91 5.23 9.98
N MET A 24 -3.94 6.44 9.44
CA MET A 24 -4.13 7.64 10.24
C MET A 24 -5.46 7.59 10.98
N ASP A 25 -6.51 7.18 10.28
CA ASP A 25 -7.85 7.13 10.83
C ASP A 25 -7.99 6.02 11.89
N GLU A 26 -7.52 4.83 11.57
CA GLU A 26 -7.71 3.68 12.45
C GLU A 26 -6.78 3.66 13.65
N ARG A 27 -5.57 4.17 13.51
CA ARG A 27 -4.57 4.14 14.59
C ARG A 27 -4.34 5.48 15.26
N GLY A 28 -4.93 6.54 14.73
CA GLY A 28 -4.75 7.87 15.31
C GLY A 28 -3.33 8.36 15.27
N ILE A 29 -2.58 8.00 14.20
CA ILE A 29 -1.19 8.38 14.07
C ILE A 29 -1.04 9.48 13.02
N SER A 30 0.14 10.12 13.01
CA SER A 30 0.42 11.20 12.05
C SER A 30 0.63 10.63 10.64
N MET A 31 0.55 11.51 9.65
CA MET A 31 0.83 11.14 8.27
C MET A 31 2.25 10.59 8.14
N HIS A 32 3.20 11.21 8.82
CA HIS A 32 4.61 10.79 8.77
C HIS A 32 4.78 9.37 9.29
N GLU A 33 4.14 9.06 10.42
CA GLU A 33 4.18 7.73 11.01
C GLU A 33 3.54 6.70 10.08
N ALA A 34 2.38 7.04 9.50
CA ALA A 34 1.68 6.15 8.58
C ALA A 34 2.52 5.90 7.32
N PHE A 35 3.15 6.95 6.81
CA PHE A 35 4.04 6.88 5.65
C PHE A 35 5.19 5.90 5.93
N ASP A 36 5.84 6.04 7.09
CA ASP A 36 6.94 5.15 7.48
C ASP A 36 6.48 3.70 7.56
N ILE A 37 5.32 3.43 8.15
CA ILE A 37 4.79 2.08 8.25
C ILE A 37 4.62 1.46 6.87
N VAL A 38 4.00 2.19 5.94
CA VAL A 38 3.76 1.67 4.59
C VAL A 38 5.07 1.45 3.84
N TYR A 39 5.94 2.45 3.85
CA TYR A 39 7.16 2.40 3.03
C TYR A 39 8.23 1.45 3.56
N THR A 40 8.17 1.08 4.82
CA THR A 40 9.11 0.08 5.38
C THR A 40 8.52 -1.33 5.42
N SER A 41 7.28 -1.50 5.00
CA SER A 41 6.63 -2.81 5.03
C SER A 41 7.11 -3.72 3.90
N ASN A 42 7.03 -5.03 4.14
CA ASN A 42 7.29 -6.03 3.11
C ASN A 42 6.23 -5.95 2.02
N LEU A 43 5.02 -5.57 2.38
CA LEU A 43 3.93 -5.40 1.43
C LEU A 43 4.28 -4.34 0.38
N PHE A 44 4.96 -3.26 0.78
CA PHE A 44 5.33 -2.22 -0.16
C PHE A 44 6.26 -2.75 -1.26
N GLU A 45 7.18 -3.63 -0.90
CA GLU A 45 8.05 -4.27 -1.89
C GLU A 45 7.25 -5.08 -2.90
N LYS A 46 6.24 -5.80 -2.43
CA LYS A 46 5.36 -6.58 -3.32
C LYS A 46 4.50 -5.68 -4.19
N LEU A 47 4.00 -4.59 -3.63
CA LEU A 47 3.20 -3.62 -4.38
C LEU A 47 4.04 -2.97 -5.49
N ASN A 48 5.32 -2.79 -5.23
CA ASN A 48 6.27 -2.18 -6.16
C ASN A 48 6.66 -3.12 -7.31
N ASP A 49 6.34 -4.40 -7.19
CA ASP A 49 6.63 -5.40 -8.22
C ASP A 49 5.36 -5.64 -9.05
N PRO A 50 5.33 -5.22 -10.33
CA PRO A 50 4.14 -5.40 -11.15
C PRO A 50 3.72 -6.86 -11.32
N LYS A 51 4.65 -7.80 -11.14
CA LYS A 51 4.36 -9.22 -11.29
C LYS A 51 3.41 -9.75 -10.23
N THR A 52 3.34 -9.11 -9.07
CA THR A 52 2.41 -9.52 -8.00
C THR A 52 0.97 -9.19 -8.32
N GLY A 53 0.75 -8.23 -9.22
CA GLY A 53 -0.60 -7.77 -9.55
C GLY A 53 -1.30 -6.99 -8.47
N LEU A 54 -0.62 -6.68 -7.37
CA LEU A 54 -1.25 -5.96 -6.26
C LEU A 54 -1.71 -4.56 -6.64
N PHE A 55 -1.02 -3.91 -7.57
CA PHE A 55 -1.40 -2.58 -8.00
C PHE A 55 -2.74 -2.55 -8.75
N PHE A 56 -3.23 -3.70 -9.21
CA PHE A 56 -4.55 -3.82 -9.84
C PHE A 56 -5.66 -4.06 -8.82
N GLN A 57 -5.32 -4.42 -7.60
CA GLN A 57 -6.31 -4.76 -6.58
C GLN A 57 -6.85 -3.50 -5.92
N SER A 58 -7.98 -3.64 -5.24
CA SER A 58 -8.52 -2.52 -4.48
C SER A 58 -7.59 -2.17 -3.32
N SER A 59 -7.58 -0.91 -2.91
CA SER A 59 -6.76 -0.47 -1.79
C SER A 59 -7.15 -1.21 -0.50
N GLY A 60 -8.44 -1.52 -0.32
CA GLY A 60 -8.90 -2.28 0.84
C GLY A 60 -8.30 -3.68 0.89
N TYR A 61 -8.20 -4.32 -0.27
CA TYR A 61 -7.61 -5.65 -0.36
C TYR A 61 -6.12 -5.61 -0.01
N VAL A 62 -5.40 -4.64 -0.59
CA VAL A 62 -3.97 -4.47 -0.31
C VAL A 62 -3.75 -4.10 1.16
N TYR A 63 -4.60 -3.25 1.71
CA TYR A 63 -4.53 -2.85 3.10
C TYR A 63 -4.68 -4.05 4.06
N SER A 64 -5.50 -5.03 3.69
CA SER A 64 -5.69 -6.22 4.52
C SER A 64 -4.39 -7.01 4.67
N PHE A 65 -3.57 -7.04 3.63
CA PHE A 65 -2.24 -7.67 3.71
C PHE A 65 -1.32 -6.90 4.63
N LEU A 66 -1.40 -5.56 4.60
CA LEU A 66 -0.61 -4.74 5.51
C LEU A 66 -1.00 -5.00 6.96
N MET A 67 -2.28 -5.07 7.24
CA MET A 67 -2.77 -5.36 8.59
C MET A 67 -2.30 -6.73 9.07
N ASP A 68 -2.33 -7.72 8.17
CA ASP A 68 -1.86 -9.07 8.49
C ASP A 68 -0.36 -9.05 8.84
N GLU A 69 0.43 -8.34 8.05
CA GLU A 69 1.86 -8.20 8.30
C GLU A 69 2.13 -7.54 9.64
N LEU A 70 1.43 -6.46 9.93
CA LEU A 70 1.64 -5.71 11.18
C LEU A 70 1.22 -6.52 12.40
N SER A 71 0.22 -7.37 12.28
CA SER A 71 -0.24 -8.19 13.40
C SER A 71 0.72 -9.32 13.72
N LYS A 72 1.60 -9.68 12.80
CA LYS A 72 2.58 -10.76 12.97
C LYS A 72 3.94 -10.27 13.45
N SER A 73 4.15 -8.97 13.45
CA SER A 73 5.44 -8.41 13.82
C SER A 73 5.59 -8.19 15.32
#